data_5dcd4eee3dff62dac62ec448ab57d82a
#
_entry.id   5dcd4eee3dff62dac62ec448ab57d82a
#
_cell.length_a   1.000
_cell.length_b   1.000
_cell.length_c   1.000
_cell.angle_alpha   90.00
_cell.angle_beta   90.00
_cell.angle_gamma   90.00
#
_symmetry.space_group_name_H-M   'P 1'
#
loop_
_entity.id
_entity.type
_entity.pdbx_description
1 polymer ?
#
loop_
_entity_poly.entity_id
_entity_poly.type
_entity_poly.pdbx_seq_one_letter_code
_entity_poly.pdbx_strand_id
1 'polypeptide(L)'
;MTVKREILLLAVCSAVVTANAYYIHPIIRAVADTFAVSESQVGWVPAFNQAALALGVVLLLPLGDRVNNRLLVRTCLLSQVLALGVMATSPSFWLFTLASTVLGFTTVTPYLLPAYVSRRIDVTKLGYATAMLTAGVIAGVQLSRLLSGLIGEFTEWRWVYAMAAIFMAIAALALPKIMVEEKVSTAPVRYHTLILSLIDIARSHPRVIKSGLIQGLNFAMFIAMWLAISLHLTSDALGHGYDLVGYLTAFSAVGLLTTSTLGKWADRRGAEQARLVLALIQPVGLGLLLTAGENWWWLLPPIALLSVVGPLIDITGRMTGLREDPGVRTRLMALYVGMMFMGGGLGSWWGTLAYALGGWSGIVALLMILSASICFLSWQEARGGIN
;
A
#
# COMPACT_ATOMS: atom_id res chain seq x y z
N MET A 1 20.51 -23.60 -4.34
CA MET A 1 20.58 -22.15 -4.11
C MET A 1 20.72 -21.92 -2.60
N THR A 2 21.52 -20.95 -2.15
CA THR A 2 21.61 -20.67 -0.70
C THR A 2 20.32 -19.99 -0.22
N VAL A 3 19.89 -20.28 1.02
CA VAL A 3 18.66 -19.70 1.63
C VAL A 3 18.66 -18.17 1.56
N LYS A 4 19.81 -17.52 1.76
CA LYS A 4 19.93 -16.05 1.65
C LYS A 4 19.60 -15.54 0.24
N ARG A 5 20.05 -16.22 -0.81
CA ARG A 5 19.77 -15.84 -2.20
C ARG A 5 18.30 -16.04 -2.56
N GLU A 6 17.67 -17.08 -2.03
CA GLU A 6 16.23 -17.31 -2.18
C GLU A 6 15.43 -16.18 -1.56
N ILE A 7 15.71 -15.83 -0.29
CA ILE A 7 15.04 -14.72 0.40
C ILE A 7 15.21 -13.39 -0.35
N LEU A 8 16.42 -13.09 -0.85
CA LEU A 8 16.68 -11.87 -1.61
C LEU A 8 15.83 -11.82 -2.89
N LEU A 9 15.76 -12.92 -3.65
CA LEU A 9 14.95 -12.99 -4.86
C LEU A 9 13.45 -12.84 -4.57
N LEU A 10 12.96 -13.45 -3.49
CA LEU A 10 11.57 -13.25 -3.02
C LEU A 10 11.31 -11.79 -2.65
N ALA A 11 12.26 -11.12 -1.98
CA ALA A 11 12.16 -9.70 -1.63
C ALA A 11 12.15 -8.79 -2.87
N VAL A 12 13.01 -9.06 -3.86
CA VAL A 12 13.01 -8.34 -5.14
C VAL A 12 11.69 -8.53 -5.88
N CYS A 13 11.17 -9.76 -5.94
CA CYS A 13 9.85 -10.00 -6.54
C CYS A 13 8.74 -9.28 -5.78
N SER A 14 8.79 -9.22 -4.44
CA SER A 14 7.85 -8.42 -3.64
C SER A 14 7.92 -6.93 -4.00
N ALA A 15 9.13 -6.39 -4.21
CA ALA A 15 9.31 -5.01 -4.64
C ALA A 15 8.68 -4.75 -6.01
N VAL A 16 8.98 -5.60 -7.01
CA VAL A 16 8.46 -5.46 -8.37
C VAL A 16 6.92 -5.54 -8.40
N VAL A 17 6.33 -6.50 -7.67
CA VAL A 17 4.87 -6.65 -7.61
C VAL A 17 4.22 -5.47 -6.89
N THR A 18 4.76 -5.05 -5.75
CA THR A 18 4.22 -3.91 -4.98
C THR A 18 4.29 -2.60 -5.76
N ALA A 19 5.35 -2.39 -6.53
CA ALA A 19 5.57 -1.20 -7.34
C ALA A 19 4.37 -0.87 -8.25
N ASN A 20 3.67 -1.89 -8.75
CA ASN A 20 2.57 -1.75 -9.72
C ASN A 20 1.39 -0.91 -9.22
N ALA A 21 1.17 -0.87 -7.90
CA ALA A 21 0.08 -0.08 -7.31
C ALA A 21 0.42 1.41 -7.18
N TYR A 22 1.68 1.82 -7.42
CA TYR A 22 2.15 3.18 -7.09
C TYR A 22 2.75 3.95 -8.26
N TYR A 23 2.97 3.34 -9.42
CA TYR A 23 3.50 4.03 -10.61
C TYR A 23 2.65 5.23 -11.05
N ILE A 24 1.33 5.17 -10.87
CA ILE A 24 0.41 6.24 -11.29
C ILE A 24 0.62 7.55 -10.54
N HIS A 25 1.16 7.51 -9.29
CA HIS A 25 1.14 8.68 -8.40
C HIS A 25 1.86 9.90 -8.96
N PRO A 26 3.13 9.84 -9.43
CA PRO A 26 3.81 11.02 -9.97
C PRO A 26 3.22 11.48 -11.31
N ILE A 27 2.77 10.55 -12.15
CA ILE A 27 2.33 10.80 -13.53
C ILE A 27 0.82 10.95 -13.68
N ILE A 28 0.08 11.09 -12.57
CA ILE A 28 -1.40 11.09 -12.59
C ILE A 28 -1.95 12.22 -13.48
N ARG A 29 -1.30 13.38 -13.49
CA ARG A 29 -1.68 14.51 -14.35
C ARG A 29 -1.45 14.19 -15.82
N ALA A 30 -0.29 13.65 -16.20
CA ALA A 30 0.00 13.25 -17.57
C ALA A 30 -1.03 12.24 -18.12
N VAL A 31 -1.51 11.33 -17.26
CA VAL A 31 -2.59 10.39 -17.60
C VAL A 31 -3.92 11.12 -17.79
N ALA A 32 -4.27 12.06 -16.89
CA ALA A 32 -5.48 12.88 -17.00
C ALA A 32 -5.51 13.68 -18.31
N ASP A 33 -4.42 14.37 -18.61
CA ASP A 33 -4.29 15.20 -19.82
C ASP A 33 -4.38 14.36 -21.09
N THR A 34 -3.73 13.19 -21.13
CA THR A 34 -3.75 12.28 -22.30
C THR A 34 -5.17 11.79 -22.62
N PHE A 35 -5.96 11.47 -21.59
CA PHE A 35 -7.32 10.98 -21.78
C PHE A 35 -8.38 12.09 -21.71
N ALA A 36 -7.98 13.35 -21.57
CA ALA A 36 -8.86 14.50 -21.42
C ALA A 36 -9.94 14.31 -20.33
N VAL A 37 -9.53 13.77 -19.17
CA VAL A 37 -10.40 13.55 -18.01
C VAL A 37 -10.06 14.52 -16.89
N SER A 38 -11.04 14.81 -16.02
CA SER A 38 -10.86 15.71 -14.89
C SER A 38 -9.95 15.09 -13.80
N GLU A 39 -9.40 15.94 -12.92
CA GLU A 39 -8.60 15.52 -11.76
C GLU A 39 -9.37 14.55 -10.84
N SER A 40 -10.68 14.77 -10.66
CA SER A 40 -11.51 13.85 -9.89
C SER A 40 -11.73 12.51 -10.59
N GLN A 41 -11.83 12.49 -11.91
CA GLN A 41 -12.01 11.25 -12.68
C GLN A 41 -10.75 10.42 -12.72
N VAL A 42 -9.57 11.02 -12.91
CA VAL A 42 -8.31 10.26 -12.96
C VAL A 42 -8.03 9.55 -11.63
N GLY A 43 -8.53 10.08 -10.51
CA GLY A 43 -8.47 9.45 -9.19
C GLY A 43 -9.17 8.09 -9.10
N TRP A 44 -10.08 7.76 -10.03
CA TRP A 44 -10.72 6.44 -10.08
C TRP A 44 -9.73 5.32 -10.43
N VAL A 45 -8.67 5.61 -11.18
CA VAL A 45 -7.65 4.62 -11.53
C VAL A 45 -7.00 4.02 -10.29
N PRO A 46 -6.32 4.79 -9.43
CA PRO A 46 -5.76 4.26 -8.20
C PRO A 46 -6.85 3.86 -7.18
N ALA A 47 -8.06 4.45 -7.21
CA ALA A 47 -9.16 4.06 -6.33
C ALA A 47 -9.61 2.63 -6.59
N PHE A 48 -9.92 2.27 -7.84
CA PHE A 48 -10.29 0.91 -8.21
C PHE A 48 -9.15 -0.07 -8.08
N ASN A 49 -7.91 0.35 -8.37
CA ASN A 49 -6.73 -0.48 -8.15
C ASN A 49 -6.60 -0.91 -6.68
N GLN A 50 -6.67 0.04 -5.75
CA GLN A 50 -6.54 -0.23 -4.32
C GLN A 50 -7.74 -1.03 -3.76
N ALA A 51 -8.97 -0.69 -4.17
CA ALA A 51 -10.16 -1.44 -3.76
C ALA A 51 -10.11 -2.89 -4.29
N ALA A 52 -9.67 -3.09 -5.53
CA ALA A 52 -9.47 -4.41 -6.09
C ALA A 52 -8.36 -5.19 -5.38
N LEU A 53 -7.27 -4.53 -4.98
CA LEU A 53 -6.21 -5.15 -4.16
C LEU A 53 -6.77 -5.57 -2.78
N ALA A 54 -7.60 -4.75 -2.15
CA ALA A 54 -8.29 -5.12 -0.92
C ALA A 54 -9.11 -6.41 -1.09
N LEU A 55 -9.91 -6.49 -2.15
CA LEU A 55 -10.67 -7.69 -2.49
C LEU A 55 -9.76 -8.89 -2.81
N GLY A 56 -8.68 -8.66 -3.55
CA GLY A 56 -7.68 -9.67 -3.86
C GLY A 56 -7.07 -10.27 -2.58
N VAL A 57 -6.67 -9.44 -1.63
CA VAL A 57 -6.13 -9.89 -0.34
C VAL A 57 -7.16 -10.72 0.42
N VAL A 58 -8.40 -10.25 0.54
CA VAL A 58 -9.46 -10.95 1.28
C VAL A 58 -9.85 -12.28 0.62
N LEU A 59 -9.87 -12.34 -0.72
CA LEU A 59 -10.29 -13.52 -1.45
C LEU A 59 -9.13 -14.48 -1.78
N LEU A 60 -8.00 -14.00 -2.26
CA LEU A 60 -6.94 -14.86 -2.78
C LEU A 60 -5.97 -15.37 -1.68
N LEU A 61 -5.82 -14.65 -0.54
CA LEU A 61 -4.97 -15.17 0.55
C LEU A 61 -5.52 -16.50 1.12
N PRO A 62 -6.81 -16.61 1.49
CA PRO A 62 -7.37 -17.89 1.95
C PRO A 62 -7.34 -18.97 0.86
N LEU A 63 -7.40 -18.59 -0.43
CA LEU A 63 -7.25 -19.52 -1.53
C LEU A 63 -5.84 -20.12 -1.57
N GLY A 64 -4.80 -19.37 -1.18
CA GLY A 64 -3.42 -19.85 -1.07
C GLY A 64 -3.21 -21.02 -0.11
N ASP A 65 -4.12 -21.21 0.86
CA ASP A 65 -4.10 -22.38 1.74
C ASP A 65 -4.71 -23.65 1.08
N ARG A 66 -5.35 -23.49 -0.09
CA ARG A 66 -6.14 -24.52 -0.76
C ARG A 66 -5.60 -24.96 -2.10
N VAL A 67 -4.92 -24.07 -2.79
CA VAL A 67 -4.34 -24.33 -4.11
C VAL A 67 -2.82 -24.31 -4.01
N ASN A 68 -2.17 -24.88 -5.00
CA ASN A 68 -0.73 -24.77 -5.12
C ASN A 68 -0.32 -23.30 -5.22
N ASN A 69 0.38 -22.79 -4.20
CA ASN A 69 0.83 -21.41 -4.13
C ASN A 69 1.66 -20.99 -5.34
N ARG A 70 2.47 -21.91 -5.91
CA ARG A 70 3.25 -21.66 -7.13
C ARG A 70 2.33 -21.39 -8.32
N LEU A 71 1.23 -22.14 -8.47
CA LEU A 71 0.27 -21.92 -9.55
C LEU A 71 -0.49 -20.60 -9.35
N LEU A 72 -0.97 -20.32 -8.13
CA LEU A 72 -1.67 -19.08 -7.81
C LEU A 72 -0.80 -17.86 -8.08
N VAL A 73 0.44 -17.85 -7.59
CA VAL A 73 1.40 -16.78 -7.84
C VAL A 73 1.67 -16.62 -9.33
N ARG A 74 1.92 -17.72 -10.05
CA ARG A 74 2.16 -17.67 -11.50
C ARG A 74 0.99 -17.04 -12.24
N THR A 75 -0.23 -17.43 -11.93
CA THR A 75 -1.46 -16.88 -12.56
C THR A 75 -1.59 -15.38 -12.28
N CYS A 76 -1.40 -14.96 -11.01
CA CYS A 76 -1.42 -13.55 -10.64
C CYS A 76 -0.35 -12.74 -11.42
N LEU A 77 0.89 -13.22 -11.47
CA LEU A 77 1.97 -12.52 -12.16
C LEU A 77 1.71 -12.39 -13.67
N LEU A 78 1.25 -13.46 -14.33
CA LEU A 78 0.91 -13.42 -15.75
C LEU A 78 -0.25 -12.46 -16.04
N SER A 79 -1.28 -12.44 -15.18
CA SER A 79 -2.38 -11.46 -15.28
C SER A 79 -1.87 -10.02 -15.15
N GLN A 80 -0.88 -9.78 -14.28
CA GLN A 80 -0.26 -8.46 -14.12
C GLN A 80 0.56 -8.05 -15.35
N VAL A 81 1.31 -8.99 -15.97
CA VAL A 81 2.04 -8.72 -17.23
C VAL A 81 1.07 -8.26 -18.31
N LEU A 82 -0.05 -8.98 -18.47
CA LEU A 82 -1.08 -8.63 -19.45
C LEU A 82 -1.73 -7.28 -19.14
N ALA A 83 -2.10 -7.05 -17.87
CA ALA A 83 -2.71 -5.78 -17.44
C ALA A 83 -1.77 -4.60 -17.70
N LEU A 84 -0.48 -4.71 -17.36
CA LEU A 84 0.53 -3.66 -17.60
C LEU A 84 0.74 -3.42 -19.10
N GLY A 85 0.75 -4.48 -19.93
CA GLY A 85 0.82 -4.35 -21.38
C GLY A 85 -0.37 -3.59 -21.94
N VAL A 86 -1.60 -3.89 -21.46
CA VAL A 86 -2.80 -3.15 -21.82
C VAL A 86 -2.71 -1.70 -21.35
N MET A 87 -2.24 -1.43 -20.12
CA MET A 87 -2.08 -0.06 -19.62
C MET A 87 -1.08 0.76 -20.47
N ALA A 88 0.02 0.16 -20.89
CA ALA A 88 1.03 0.82 -21.73
C ALA A 88 0.49 1.22 -23.11
N THR A 89 -0.46 0.46 -23.66
CA THR A 89 -0.97 0.64 -25.02
C THR A 89 -2.41 1.10 -25.09
N SER A 90 -3.06 1.39 -23.93
CA SER A 90 -4.47 1.69 -23.86
C SER A 90 -4.86 2.95 -24.66
N PRO A 91 -5.85 2.85 -25.55
CA PRO A 91 -6.39 3.99 -26.28
C PRO A 91 -7.48 4.77 -25.52
N SER A 92 -8.01 4.21 -24.42
CA SER A 92 -9.12 4.81 -23.69
C SER A 92 -8.92 4.76 -22.17
N PHE A 93 -9.45 5.77 -21.47
CA PHE A 93 -9.43 5.88 -20.02
C PHE A 93 -10.05 4.66 -19.32
N TRP A 94 -11.19 4.18 -19.79
CA TRP A 94 -11.88 3.05 -19.16
C TRP A 94 -11.15 1.73 -19.31
N LEU A 95 -10.52 1.49 -20.46
CA LEU A 95 -9.68 0.30 -20.65
C LEU A 95 -8.44 0.36 -19.74
N PHE A 96 -7.82 1.52 -19.63
CA PHE A 96 -6.70 1.76 -18.70
C PHE A 96 -7.11 1.50 -17.24
N THR A 97 -8.26 2.04 -16.83
CA THR A 97 -8.81 1.87 -15.48
C THR A 97 -9.17 0.41 -15.20
N LEU A 98 -9.78 -0.30 -16.15
CA LEU A 98 -10.10 -1.72 -16.03
C LEU A 98 -8.83 -2.57 -15.89
N ALA A 99 -7.82 -2.31 -16.71
CA ALA A 99 -6.53 -3.01 -16.63
C ALA A 99 -5.85 -2.74 -15.28
N SER A 100 -5.88 -1.49 -14.78
CA SER A 100 -5.39 -1.13 -13.44
C SER A 100 -6.16 -1.85 -12.32
N THR A 101 -7.47 -2.06 -12.48
CA THR A 101 -8.30 -2.82 -11.52
C THR A 101 -7.89 -4.28 -11.47
N VAL A 102 -7.69 -4.93 -12.63
CA VAL A 102 -7.19 -6.31 -12.72
C VAL A 102 -5.78 -6.42 -12.13
N LEU A 103 -4.92 -5.43 -12.41
CA LEU A 103 -3.59 -5.32 -11.84
C LEU A 103 -3.66 -5.29 -10.30
N GLY A 104 -4.50 -4.43 -9.72
CA GLY A 104 -4.71 -4.33 -8.28
C GLY A 104 -5.18 -5.66 -7.68
N PHE A 105 -6.22 -6.27 -8.21
CA PHE A 105 -6.78 -7.54 -7.72
C PHE A 105 -5.74 -8.65 -7.64
N THR A 106 -4.82 -8.70 -8.59
CA THR A 106 -3.79 -9.74 -8.68
C THR A 106 -2.48 -9.40 -7.95
N THR A 107 -2.33 -8.18 -7.39
CA THR A 107 -1.14 -7.73 -6.65
C THR A 107 -1.03 -8.33 -5.24
N VAL A 108 -1.42 -9.57 -5.04
CA VAL A 108 -1.47 -10.25 -3.74
C VAL A 108 -0.19 -11.03 -3.38
N THR A 109 0.69 -11.24 -4.32
CA THR A 109 1.91 -12.05 -4.13
C THR A 109 2.75 -11.62 -2.91
N PRO A 110 3.00 -10.32 -2.62
CA PRO A 110 3.76 -9.90 -1.44
C PRO A 110 3.14 -10.34 -0.11
N TYR A 111 1.83 -10.58 -0.09
CA TYR A 111 1.07 -11.01 1.08
C TYR A 111 1.00 -12.54 1.22
N LEU A 112 1.21 -13.29 0.13
CA LEU A 112 1.33 -14.75 0.12
C LEU A 112 2.73 -15.21 0.55
N LEU A 113 3.77 -14.48 0.18
CA LEU A 113 5.17 -14.89 0.41
C LEU A 113 5.55 -15.05 1.90
N PRO A 114 5.11 -14.22 2.86
CA PRO A 114 5.41 -14.45 4.28
C PRO A 114 4.89 -15.80 4.79
N ALA A 115 3.67 -16.20 4.39
CA ALA A 115 3.11 -17.49 4.76
C ALA A 115 3.85 -18.65 4.07
N TYR A 116 4.26 -18.49 2.82
CA TYR A 116 5.11 -19.47 2.12
C TYR A 116 6.47 -19.65 2.81
N VAL A 117 7.13 -18.55 3.16
CA VAL A 117 8.45 -18.56 3.81
C VAL A 117 8.37 -19.18 5.21
N SER A 118 7.33 -18.87 5.99
CA SER A 118 7.18 -19.38 7.37
C SER A 118 7.03 -20.91 7.43
N ARG A 119 6.54 -21.54 6.36
CA ARG A 119 6.40 -22.99 6.27
C ARG A 119 7.69 -23.72 5.86
N ARG A 120 8.72 -23.00 5.40
CA ARG A 120 9.91 -23.58 4.75
C ARG A 120 11.23 -23.21 5.38
N ILE A 121 11.30 -22.04 5.98
CA ILE A 121 12.54 -21.53 6.54
C ILE A 121 12.56 -21.81 8.03
N ASP A 122 13.74 -22.21 8.51
CA ASP A 122 14.00 -22.44 9.93
C ASP A 122 13.56 -21.23 10.77
N VAL A 123 12.94 -21.49 11.91
CA VAL A 123 12.44 -20.46 12.84
C VAL A 123 13.51 -19.43 13.20
N THR A 124 14.78 -19.86 13.30
CA THR A 124 15.94 -18.98 13.59
C THR A 124 16.20 -17.93 12.50
N LYS A 125 15.77 -18.19 11.26
CA LYS A 125 15.95 -17.30 10.10
C LYS A 125 14.66 -16.59 9.67
N LEU A 126 13.52 -16.93 10.28
CA LEU A 126 12.22 -16.40 9.89
C LEU A 126 12.14 -14.88 10.07
N GLY A 127 12.71 -14.35 11.16
CA GLY A 127 12.77 -12.90 11.40
C GLY A 127 13.52 -12.15 10.29
N TYR A 128 14.68 -12.66 9.87
CA TYR A 128 15.46 -12.11 8.76
C TYR A 128 14.68 -12.17 7.44
N ALA A 129 14.05 -13.30 7.15
CA ALA A 129 13.28 -13.47 5.91
C ALA A 129 12.09 -12.51 5.84
N THR A 130 11.32 -12.38 6.93
CA THR A 130 10.19 -11.45 7.01
C THR A 130 10.64 -9.99 6.87
N ALA A 131 11.75 -9.62 7.53
CA ALA A 131 12.31 -8.27 7.40
C ALA A 131 12.73 -7.95 5.96
N MET A 132 13.36 -8.91 5.26
CA MET A 132 13.75 -8.74 3.85
C MET A 132 12.55 -8.61 2.93
N LEU A 133 11.48 -9.41 3.12
CA LEU A 133 10.25 -9.29 2.34
C LEU A 133 9.59 -7.92 2.56
N THR A 134 9.52 -7.46 3.80
CA THR A 134 8.99 -6.14 4.14
C THR A 134 9.83 -5.01 3.53
N ALA A 135 11.16 -5.12 3.60
CA ALA A 135 12.06 -4.18 2.94
C ALA A 135 11.84 -4.14 1.42
N GLY A 136 11.58 -5.31 0.80
CA GLY A 136 11.21 -5.39 -0.61
C GLY A 136 9.92 -4.62 -0.91
N VAL A 137 8.86 -4.81 -0.13
CA VAL A 137 7.60 -4.07 -0.28
C VAL A 137 7.83 -2.56 -0.20
N ILE A 138 8.55 -2.11 0.83
CA ILE A 138 8.83 -0.68 1.02
C ILE A 138 9.66 -0.11 -0.13
N ALA A 139 10.71 -0.84 -0.55
CA ALA A 139 11.54 -0.44 -1.68
C ALA A 139 10.70 -0.35 -2.97
N GLY A 140 9.76 -1.27 -3.18
CA GLY A 140 8.83 -1.26 -4.31
C GLY A 140 7.99 0.02 -4.35
N VAL A 141 7.42 0.43 -3.21
CA VAL A 141 6.65 1.67 -3.09
C VAL A 141 7.49 2.91 -3.41
N GLN A 142 8.70 2.99 -2.88
CA GLN A 142 9.56 4.17 -3.04
C GLN A 142 10.17 4.25 -4.45
N LEU A 143 10.75 3.14 -4.92
CA LEU A 143 11.39 3.09 -6.22
C LEU A 143 10.39 3.26 -7.37
N SER A 144 9.16 2.74 -7.24
CA SER A 144 8.14 2.91 -8.29
C SER A 144 7.82 4.37 -8.54
N ARG A 145 7.65 5.17 -7.48
CA ARG A 145 7.34 6.59 -7.60
C ARG A 145 8.54 7.37 -8.13
N LEU A 146 9.75 7.08 -7.64
CA LEU A 146 10.96 7.73 -8.15
C LEU A 146 11.15 7.44 -9.65
N LEU A 147 11.12 6.17 -10.04
CA LEU A 147 11.29 5.77 -11.44
C LEU A 147 10.15 6.29 -12.33
N SER A 148 8.92 6.25 -11.85
CA SER A 148 7.77 6.76 -12.58
C SER A 148 7.87 8.28 -12.81
N GLY A 149 8.29 9.04 -11.79
CA GLY A 149 8.51 10.47 -11.92
C GLY A 149 9.61 10.79 -12.94
N LEU A 150 10.76 10.11 -12.83
CA LEU A 150 11.87 10.31 -13.76
C LEU A 150 11.51 9.93 -15.21
N ILE A 151 10.92 8.75 -15.41
CA ILE A 151 10.53 8.30 -16.76
C ILE A 151 9.44 9.21 -17.32
N GLY A 152 8.43 9.57 -16.53
CA GLY A 152 7.34 10.42 -16.98
C GLY A 152 7.79 11.84 -17.36
N GLU A 153 8.88 12.36 -16.74
CA GLU A 153 9.46 13.66 -17.09
C GLU A 153 10.25 13.61 -18.39
N PHE A 154 11.11 12.61 -18.56
CA PHE A 154 12.03 12.57 -19.71
C PHE A 154 11.47 11.84 -20.93
N THR A 155 10.31 11.14 -20.77
CA THR A 155 9.68 10.36 -21.84
C THR A 155 8.15 10.44 -21.71
N GLU A 156 7.42 9.67 -22.50
CA GLU A 156 5.99 9.51 -22.32
C GLU A 156 5.67 8.59 -21.13
N TRP A 157 4.66 8.93 -20.34
CA TRP A 157 4.22 8.15 -19.18
C TRP A 157 3.90 6.67 -19.48
N ARG A 158 3.58 6.33 -20.73
CA ARG A 158 3.32 4.95 -21.17
C ARG A 158 4.55 4.06 -21.02
N TRP A 159 5.75 4.60 -21.13
CA TRP A 159 7.00 3.86 -20.93
C TRP A 159 7.18 3.37 -19.49
N VAL A 160 6.56 4.03 -18.53
CA VAL A 160 6.51 3.56 -17.13
C VAL A 160 5.86 2.18 -17.07
N TYR A 161 4.70 2.00 -17.72
CA TYR A 161 3.98 0.73 -17.74
C TYR A 161 4.63 -0.31 -18.63
N ALA A 162 5.26 0.07 -19.74
CA ALA A 162 6.05 -0.82 -20.57
C ALA A 162 7.26 -1.39 -19.81
N MET A 163 7.99 -0.55 -19.10
CA MET A 163 9.08 -0.97 -18.21
C MET A 163 8.56 -1.90 -17.11
N ALA A 164 7.46 -1.54 -16.45
CA ALA A 164 6.83 -2.35 -15.42
C ALA A 164 6.42 -3.73 -15.95
N ALA A 165 5.89 -3.81 -17.17
CA ALA A 165 5.53 -5.07 -17.84
C ALA A 165 6.76 -5.97 -18.04
N ILE A 166 7.90 -5.38 -18.43
CA ILE A 166 9.17 -6.13 -18.60
C ILE A 166 9.64 -6.68 -17.25
N PHE A 167 9.70 -5.86 -16.20
CA PHE A 167 10.11 -6.32 -14.88
C PHE A 167 9.16 -7.40 -14.33
N MET A 168 7.86 -7.23 -14.57
CA MET A 168 6.86 -8.21 -14.16
C MET A 168 6.98 -9.52 -14.96
N ALA A 169 7.30 -9.48 -16.26
CA ALA A 169 7.57 -10.66 -17.07
C ALA A 169 8.80 -11.44 -16.54
N ILE A 170 9.86 -10.72 -16.19
CA ILE A 170 11.04 -11.33 -15.55
C ILE A 170 10.66 -11.99 -14.22
N ALA A 171 9.88 -11.32 -13.37
CA ALA A 171 9.39 -11.87 -12.11
C ALA A 171 8.48 -13.10 -12.32
N ALA A 172 7.60 -13.07 -13.34
CA ALA A 172 6.70 -14.18 -13.68
C ALA A 172 7.44 -15.42 -14.18
N LEU A 173 8.62 -15.24 -14.80
CA LEU A 173 9.49 -16.33 -15.23
C LEU A 173 10.38 -16.85 -14.10
N ALA A 174 10.84 -15.96 -13.22
CA ALA A 174 11.81 -16.29 -12.18
C ALA A 174 11.14 -16.87 -10.91
N LEU A 175 10.10 -16.21 -10.39
CA LEU A 175 9.52 -16.54 -9.09
C LEU A 175 8.94 -17.95 -9.02
N PRO A 176 8.14 -18.45 -10.00
CA PRO A 176 7.63 -19.81 -9.96
C PRO A 176 8.70 -20.90 -10.04
N LYS A 177 9.89 -20.59 -10.60
CA LYS A 177 11.02 -21.54 -10.64
C LYS A 177 11.73 -21.67 -9.29
N ILE A 178 11.65 -20.64 -8.47
CA ILE A 178 12.24 -20.60 -7.12
C ILE A 178 11.30 -21.24 -6.11
N MET A 179 9.98 -21.07 -6.30
CA MET A 179 8.97 -21.66 -5.44
C MET A 179 8.89 -23.18 -5.66
N VAL A 180 9.00 -23.92 -4.57
CA VAL A 180 8.78 -25.36 -4.59
C VAL A 180 7.28 -25.65 -4.54
N GLU A 181 6.85 -26.70 -5.22
CA GLU A 181 5.47 -27.16 -5.15
C GLU A 181 5.14 -27.65 -3.74
N GLU A 182 4.10 -27.08 -3.17
CA GLU A 182 3.54 -27.52 -1.89
C GLU A 182 2.41 -28.51 -2.15
N LYS A 183 2.33 -29.57 -1.33
CA LYS A 183 1.16 -30.43 -1.34
C LYS A 183 -0.05 -29.63 -0.89
N VAL A 184 -1.07 -29.61 -1.72
CA VAL A 184 -2.36 -28.95 -1.41
C VAL A 184 -2.95 -29.59 -0.16
N SER A 185 -3.32 -28.79 0.82
CA SER A 185 -4.03 -29.27 2.00
C SER A 185 -5.41 -29.83 1.60
N THR A 186 -5.65 -31.09 1.91
CA THR A 186 -6.95 -31.75 1.72
C THR A 186 -7.95 -31.41 2.84
N ALA A 187 -7.78 -30.28 3.53
CA ALA A 187 -8.65 -29.87 4.62
C ALA A 187 -10.13 -29.83 4.18
N PRO A 188 -11.06 -30.38 4.98
CA PRO A 188 -12.46 -30.61 4.58
C PRO A 188 -13.32 -29.33 4.52
N VAL A 189 -12.78 -28.18 4.97
CA VAL A 189 -13.56 -26.92 5.03
C VAL A 189 -13.73 -26.31 3.63
N ARG A 190 -14.93 -26.05 3.17
CA ARG A 190 -15.22 -25.44 1.85
C ARG A 190 -14.75 -23.99 1.79
N TYR A 191 -14.28 -23.52 0.61
CA TYR A 191 -13.73 -22.16 0.43
C TYR A 191 -14.74 -21.06 0.84
N HIS A 192 -16.00 -21.17 0.44
CA HIS A 192 -17.01 -20.20 0.84
C HIS A 192 -17.21 -20.12 2.36
N THR A 193 -17.08 -21.24 3.07
CA THR A 193 -17.13 -21.25 4.55
C THR A 193 -15.96 -20.49 5.18
N LEU A 194 -14.78 -20.56 4.56
CA LEU A 194 -13.63 -19.74 5.00
C LEU A 194 -13.91 -18.25 4.82
N ILE A 195 -14.46 -17.84 3.69
CA ILE A 195 -14.79 -16.43 3.43
C ILE A 195 -15.89 -15.96 4.39
N LEU A 196 -16.96 -16.74 4.57
CA LEU A 196 -18.03 -16.40 5.52
C LEU A 196 -17.51 -16.33 6.96
N SER A 197 -16.56 -17.18 7.35
CA SER A 197 -15.95 -17.12 8.68
C SER A 197 -15.19 -15.82 8.96
N LEU A 198 -14.80 -15.06 7.94
CA LEU A 198 -14.20 -13.73 8.13
C LEU A 198 -15.17 -12.75 8.80
N ILE A 199 -16.48 -12.88 8.51
CA ILE A 199 -17.52 -12.03 9.12
C ILE A 199 -17.63 -12.34 10.62
N ASP A 200 -17.63 -13.60 10.99
CA ASP A 200 -17.74 -14.03 12.39
C ASP A 200 -16.47 -13.68 13.16
N ILE A 201 -15.31 -13.85 12.53
CA ILE A 201 -14.01 -13.44 13.09
C ILE A 201 -13.98 -11.91 13.28
N ALA A 202 -14.48 -11.14 12.31
CA ALA A 202 -14.54 -9.69 12.43
C ALA A 202 -15.41 -9.26 13.62
N ARG A 203 -16.56 -9.90 13.81
CA ARG A 203 -17.48 -9.61 14.92
C ARG A 203 -16.90 -9.99 16.30
N SER A 204 -16.14 -11.09 16.37
CA SER A 204 -15.56 -11.57 17.63
C SER A 204 -14.27 -10.85 18.04
N HIS A 205 -13.63 -10.09 17.13
CA HIS A 205 -12.36 -9.39 17.40
C HIS A 205 -12.44 -7.89 17.09
N PRO A 206 -13.34 -7.13 17.79
CA PRO A 206 -13.61 -5.73 17.46
C PRO A 206 -12.39 -4.82 17.61
N ARG A 207 -11.43 -5.15 18.49
CA ARG A 207 -10.17 -4.38 18.65
C ARG A 207 -9.32 -4.41 17.38
N VAL A 208 -9.18 -5.59 16.75
CA VAL A 208 -8.40 -5.71 15.49
C VAL A 208 -9.11 -4.99 14.34
N ILE A 209 -10.46 -5.08 14.28
CA ILE A 209 -11.25 -4.37 13.28
C ILE A 209 -11.11 -2.86 13.44
N LYS A 210 -11.16 -2.35 14.67
CA LYS A 210 -10.96 -0.93 14.96
C LYS A 210 -9.55 -0.45 14.58
N SER A 211 -8.53 -1.25 14.92
CA SER A 211 -7.15 -0.98 14.47
C SER A 211 -7.02 -0.99 12.94
N GLY A 212 -7.72 -1.89 12.26
CA GLY A 212 -7.78 -1.94 10.79
C GLY A 212 -8.49 -0.72 10.20
N LEU A 213 -9.55 -0.21 10.84
CA LEU A 213 -10.23 1.01 10.42
C LEU A 213 -9.30 2.24 10.58
N ILE A 214 -8.60 2.35 11.72
CA ILE A 214 -7.61 3.41 11.94
C ILE A 214 -6.53 3.37 10.84
N GLN A 215 -6.03 2.18 10.52
CA GLN A 215 -5.04 2.03 9.46
C GLN A 215 -5.63 2.33 8.07
N GLY A 216 -6.88 1.98 7.82
CA GLY A 216 -7.58 2.36 6.59
C GLY A 216 -7.64 3.88 6.40
N LEU A 217 -8.01 4.63 7.44
CA LEU A 217 -8.01 6.09 7.43
C LEU A 217 -6.59 6.67 7.27
N ASN A 218 -5.60 6.10 7.97
CA ASN A 218 -4.21 6.51 7.85
C ASN A 218 -3.67 6.29 6.43
N PHE A 219 -4.00 5.18 5.82
CA PHE A 219 -3.59 4.88 4.46
C PHE A 219 -4.36 5.69 3.42
N ALA A 220 -5.66 5.98 3.67
CA ALA A 220 -6.44 6.94 2.88
C ALA A 220 -5.76 8.31 2.85
N MET A 221 -5.35 8.81 4.02
CA MET A 221 -4.64 10.07 4.14
C MET A 221 -3.31 10.06 3.40
N PHE A 222 -2.53 8.97 3.51
CA PHE A 222 -1.26 8.81 2.80
C PHE A 222 -1.43 8.85 1.27
N ILE A 223 -2.41 8.11 0.73
CA ILE A 223 -2.68 8.09 -0.71
C ILE A 223 -3.20 9.45 -1.19
N ALA A 224 -4.18 10.04 -0.48
CA ALA A 224 -4.75 11.35 -0.81
C ALA A 224 -3.66 12.44 -0.85
N MET A 225 -2.77 12.46 0.14
CA MET A 225 -1.67 13.43 0.22
C MET A 225 -0.73 13.32 -0.99
N TRP A 226 -0.29 12.10 -1.33
CA TRP A 226 0.67 11.92 -2.43
C TRP A 226 0.06 12.23 -3.80
N LEU A 227 -1.20 11.89 -4.03
CA LEU A 227 -1.90 12.25 -5.27
C LEU A 227 -2.09 13.76 -5.38
N ALA A 228 -2.44 14.43 -4.27
CA ALA A 228 -2.61 15.86 -4.25
C ALA A 228 -1.28 16.61 -4.44
N ILE A 229 -0.17 16.16 -3.82
CA ILE A 229 1.17 16.71 -4.04
C ILE A 229 1.51 16.63 -5.53
N SER A 230 1.26 15.49 -6.17
CA SER A 230 1.52 15.34 -7.61
C SER A 230 0.69 16.31 -8.44
N LEU A 231 -0.63 16.31 -8.26
CA LEU A 231 -1.53 17.22 -9.01
C LEU A 231 -1.19 18.70 -8.78
N HIS A 232 -0.81 19.06 -7.55
CA HIS A 232 -0.50 20.45 -7.19
C HIS A 232 0.81 20.92 -7.81
N LEU A 233 1.89 20.16 -7.63
CA LEU A 233 3.21 20.53 -8.15
C LEU A 233 3.24 20.56 -9.68
N THR A 234 2.55 19.62 -10.33
CA THR A 234 2.49 19.56 -11.79
C THR A 234 1.36 20.37 -12.40
N SER A 235 0.65 21.21 -11.59
CA SER A 235 -0.39 22.11 -12.08
C SER A 235 0.20 23.20 -12.97
N ASP A 236 -0.62 23.78 -13.88
CA ASP A 236 -0.19 24.86 -14.75
C ASP A 236 0.26 26.11 -13.98
N ALA A 237 -0.22 26.27 -12.73
CA ALA A 237 0.16 27.38 -11.86
C ALA A 237 1.59 27.26 -11.32
N LEU A 238 2.05 26.03 -11.00
CA LEU A 238 3.38 25.78 -10.44
C LEU A 238 4.38 25.25 -11.47
N GLY A 239 3.94 24.47 -12.43
CA GLY A 239 4.72 24.01 -13.59
C GLY A 239 5.94 23.15 -13.26
N HIS A 240 5.94 22.47 -12.10
CA HIS A 240 7.05 21.57 -11.75
C HIS A 240 6.96 20.25 -12.51
N GLY A 241 8.13 19.63 -12.75
CA GLY A 241 8.22 18.33 -13.41
C GLY A 241 7.77 17.16 -12.52
N TYR A 242 7.44 16.05 -13.17
CA TYR A 242 7.09 14.79 -12.48
C TYR A 242 8.25 14.21 -11.68
N ASP A 243 9.50 14.52 -12.05
CA ASP A 243 10.73 14.13 -11.37
C ASP A 243 10.79 14.70 -9.95
N LEU A 244 10.31 15.94 -9.73
CA LEU A 244 10.25 16.53 -8.39
C LEU A 244 9.38 15.68 -7.45
N VAL A 245 8.24 15.18 -7.90
CA VAL A 245 7.39 14.27 -7.11
C VAL A 245 8.15 12.99 -6.77
N GLY A 246 8.92 12.47 -7.73
CA GLY A 246 9.81 11.33 -7.54
C GLY A 246 10.88 11.60 -6.47
N TYR A 247 11.55 12.75 -6.51
CA TYR A 247 12.56 13.14 -5.51
C TYR A 247 11.97 13.34 -4.12
N LEU A 248 10.80 13.97 -3.99
CA LEU A 248 10.09 14.11 -2.72
C LEU A 248 9.72 12.73 -2.13
N THR A 249 9.33 11.78 -3.00
CA THR A 249 9.10 10.40 -2.56
C THR A 249 10.39 9.74 -2.07
N ALA A 250 11.50 9.89 -2.79
CA ALA A 250 12.79 9.38 -2.34
C ALA A 250 13.21 10.01 -1.00
N PHE A 251 12.98 11.32 -0.80
CA PHE A 251 13.21 12.00 0.47
C PHE A 251 12.36 11.40 1.61
N SER A 252 11.12 11.00 1.33
CA SER A 252 10.25 10.39 2.35
C SER A 252 10.79 9.08 2.93
N ALA A 253 11.76 8.42 2.24
CA ALA A 253 12.44 7.24 2.76
C ALA A 253 13.23 7.51 4.05
N VAL A 254 13.50 8.78 4.42
CA VAL A 254 14.11 9.16 5.69
C VAL A 254 13.32 8.59 6.88
N GLY A 255 12.01 8.44 6.77
CA GLY A 255 11.16 7.83 7.80
C GLY A 255 11.55 6.40 8.14
N LEU A 256 12.13 5.66 7.19
CA LEU A 256 12.57 4.28 7.40
C LEU A 256 13.74 4.18 8.40
N LEU A 257 14.60 5.19 8.46
CA LEU A 257 15.76 5.22 9.36
C LEU A 257 15.33 5.23 10.82
N THR A 258 14.15 5.76 11.13
CA THR A 258 13.63 5.90 12.49
C THR A 258 12.73 4.75 12.92
N THR A 259 12.20 3.97 11.96
CA THR A 259 11.16 2.95 12.17
C THR A 259 11.56 1.89 13.19
N SER A 260 12.81 1.40 13.16
CA SER A 260 13.27 0.36 14.08
C SER A 260 13.38 0.84 15.53
N THR A 261 13.86 2.09 15.74
CA THR A 261 14.03 2.69 17.06
C THR A 261 12.68 3.07 17.67
N LEU A 262 11.83 3.69 16.88
CA LEU A 262 10.49 4.10 17.32
C LEU A 262 9.52 2.91 17.45
N GLY A 263 9.72 1.84 16.66
CA GLY A 263 9.02 0.57 16.86
C GLY A 263 9.29 -0.02 18.24
N LYS A 264 10.56 -0.07 18.69
CA LYS A 264 10.90 -0.50 20.06
C LYS A 264 10.31 0.40 21.15
N TRP A 265 10.19 1.70 20.89
CA TRP A 265 9.50 2.61 21.79
C TRP A 265 7.99 2.28 21.88
N ALA A 266 7.35 2.01 20.74
CA ALA A 266 5.94 1.61 20.69
C ALA A 266 5.69 0.28 21.43
N ASP A 267 6.59 -0.71 21.28
CA ASP A 267 6.53 -1.98 22.01
C ASP A 267 6.54 -1.77 23.54
N ARG A 268 7.39 -0.86 24.03
CA ARG A 268 7.51 -0.58 25.48
C ARG A 268 6.32 0.19 26.03
N ARG A 269 5.73 1.08 25.23
CA ARG A 269 4.61 1.92 25.67
C ARG A 269 3.26 1.23 25.56
N GLY A 270 3.17 0.20 24.75
CA GLY A 270 1.94 -0.47 24.36
C GLY A 270 1.34 0.11 23.08
N ALA A 271 0.77 -0.76 22.24
CA ALA A 271 0.32 -0.41 20.89
C ALA A 271 -0.70 0.73 20.85
N GLU A 272 -1.70 0.69 21.72
CA GLU A 272 -2.82 1.64 21.77
C GLU A 272 -2.37 3.04 22.23
N GLN A 273 -1.52 3.08 23.27
CA GLN A 273 -1.00 4.36 23.80
C GLN A 273 0.01 4.98 22.82
N ALA A 274 0.88 4.18 22.22
CA ALA A 274 1.83 4.66 21.23
C ALA A 274 1.08 5.22 20.01
N ARG A 275 0.03 4.54 19.55
CA ARG A 275 -0.81 4.98 18.43
C ARG A 275 -1.50 6.31 18.73
N LEU A 276 -2.02 6.50 19.95
CA LEU A 276 -2.63 7.77 20.35
C LEU A 276 -1.62 8.92 20.27
N VAL A 277 -0.41 8.73 20.78
CA VAL A 277 0.65 9.76 20.71
C VAL A 277 0.97 10.10 19.25
N LEU A 278 1.13 9.10 18.40
CA LEU A 278 1.39 9.29 16.97
C LEU A 278 0.24 10.01 16.26
N ALA A 279 -1.00 9.64 16.58
CA ALA A 279 -2.20 10.28 16.04
C ALA A 279 -2.30 11.76 16.45
N LEU A 280 -1.86 12.14 17.66
CA LEU A 280 -1.83 13.53 18.12
C LEU A 280 -0.70 14.35 17.46
N ILE A 281 0.38 13.72 17.01
CA ILE A 281 1.46 14.38 16.28
C ILE A 281 1.08 14.61 14.81
N GLN A 282 0.28 13.74 14.23
CA GLN A 282 -0.09 13.76 12.81
C GLN A 282 -0.71 15.11 12.34
N PRO A 283 -1.67 15.75 13.08
CA PRO A 283 -2.23 17.05 12.72
C PRO A 283 -1.18 18.17 12.61
N VAL A 284 -0.07 18.09 13.37
CA VAL A 284 1.02 19.06 13.28
C VAL A 284 1.68 19.00 11.90
N GLY A 285 2.01 17.80 11.42
CA GLY A 285 2.55 17.60 10.07
C GLY A 285 1.59 18.09 8.99
N LEU A 286 0.29 17.82 9.16
CA LEU A 286 -0.74 18.28 8.22
C LEU A 286 -0.93 19.81 8.24
N GLY A 287 -0.83 20.44 9.42
CA GLY A 287 -0.86 21.90 9.54
C GLY A 287 0.31 22.56 8.82
N LEU A 288 1.49 21.94 8.83
CA LEU A 288 2.65 22.41 8.09
C LEU A 288 2.44 22.33 6.56
N LEU A 289 1.56 21.47 6.04
CA LEU A 289 1.21 21.46 4.62
C LEU A 289 0.53 22.77 4.17
N LEU A 290 -0.17 23.48 5.07
CA LEU A 290 -0.78 24.77 4.73
C LEU A 290 0.28 25.82 4.38
N THR A 291 1.48 25.73 4.93
CA THR A 291 2.57 26.67 4.63
C THR A 291 3.28 26.34 3.32
N ALA A 292 3.04 25.16 2.74
CA ALA A 292 3.75 24.69 1.56
C ALA A 292 3.34 25.39 0.26
N GLY A 293 2.11 25.96 0.19
CA GLY A 293 1.61 26.84 -0.88
C GLY A 293 2.29 26.68 -2.24
N GLU A 294 2.99 27.74 -2.66
CA GLU A 294 3.68 27.80 -3.95
C GLU A 294 5.12 27.28 -3.92
N ASN A 295 5.74 27.18 -2.75
CA ASN A 295 7.15 26.79 -2.62
C ASN A 295 7.31 25.35 -2.12
N TRP A 296 7.74 24.46 -2.99
CA TRP A 296 7.90 23.05 -2.72
C TRP A 296 8.88 22.70 -1.58
N TRP A 297 9.84 23.55 -1.24
CA TRP A 297 10.74 23.34 -0.10
C TRP A 297 9.99 23.21 1.24
N TRP A 298 8.86 23.90 1.38
CA TRP A 298 8.00 23.80 2.55
C TRP A 298 7.23 22.47 2.66
N LEU A 299 7.27 21.63 1.61
CA LEU A 299 6.75 20.26 1.68
C LEU A 299 7.71 19.31 2.45
N LEU A 300 9.01 19.61 2.54
CA LEU A 300 9.98 18.70 3.16
C LEU A 300 9.71 18.43 4.66
N PRO A 301 9.46 19.43 5.54
CA PRO A 301 9.17 19.16 6.95
C PRO A 301 7.92 18.29 7.16
N PRO A 302 6.75 18.58 6.57
CA PRO A 302 5.57 17.71 6.73
C PRO A 302 5.76 16.33 6.13
N ILE A 303 6.41 16.19 4.97
CA ILE A 303 6.72 14.88 4.39
C ILE A 303 7.61 14.07 5.33
N ALA A 304 8.68 14.67 5.87
CA ALA A 304 9.56 13.98 6.81
C ALA A 304 8.78 13.51 8.06
N LEU A 305 7.98 14.37 8.67
CA LEU A 305 7.21 14.03 9.87
C LEU A 305 6.17 12.93 9.58
N LEU A 306 5.39 13.08 8.53
CA LEU A 306 4.32 12.12 8.19
C LEU A 306 4.89 10.79 7.70
N SER A 307 6.09 10.77 7.10
CA SER A 307 6.81 9.55 6.70
C SER A 307 7.28 8.72 7.91
N VAL A 308 7.42 9.35 9.08
CA VAL A 308 7.71 8.65 10.35
C VAL A 308 6.42 8.19 11.01
N VAL A 309 5.45 9.09 11.14
CA VAL A 309 4.22 8.85 11.93
C VAL A 309 3.32 7.80 11.26
N GLY A 310 3.10 7.91 9.95
CA GLY A 310 2.18 7.02 9.21
C GLY A 310 2.57 5.54 9.31
N PRO A 311 3.79 5.12 8.98
CA PRO A 311 4.23 3.73 9.12
C PRO A 311 4.20 3.22 10.57
N LEU A 312 4.44 4.08 11.57
CA LEU A 312 4.36 3.69 12.97
C LEU A 312 2.93 3.44 13.44
N ILE A 313 1.94 4.17 12.92
CA ILE A 313 0.52 3.87 13.13
C ILE A 313 0.18 2.48 12.58
N ASP A 314 0.68 2.12 11.38
CA ASP A 314 0.50 0.77 10.81
C ASP A 314 1.16 -0.30 11.69
N ILE A 315 2.40 -0.10 12.14
CA ILE A 315 3.10 -1.06 13.00
C ILE A 315 2.31 -1.30 14.28
N THR A 316 1.84 -0.24 14.97
CA THR A 316 1.05 -0.38 16.20
C THR A 316 -0.29 -1.09 15.94
N GLY A 317 -0.90 -0.90 14.77
CA GLY A 317 -2.11 -1.60 14.36
C GLY A 317 -1.88 -3.10 14.17
N ARG A 318 -0.80 -3.48 13.50
CA ARG A 318 -0.42 -4.88 13.31
C ARG A 318 -0.08 -5.58 14.64
N MET A 319 0.54 -4.89 15.58
CA MET A 319 0.83 -5.42 16.92
C MET A 319 -0.45 -5.88 17.65
N THR A 320 -1.56 -5.18 17.47
CA THR A 320 -2.87 -5.60 18.05
C THR A 320 -3.30 -6.96 17.49
N GLY A 321 -3.23 -7.15 16.16
CA GLY A 321 -3.62 -8.42 15.52
C GLY A 321 -2.64 -9.58 15.81
N LEU A 322 -1.34 -9.28 16.02
CA LEU A 322 -0.34 -10.30 16.32
C LEU A 322 -0.46 -10.88 17.74
N ARG A 323 -1.19 -10.21 18.64
CA ARG A 323 -1.47 -10.71 20.01
C ARG A 323 -2.61 -11.72 20.06
N GLU A 324 -3.38 -11.85 18.97
CA GLU A 324 -4.51 -12.77 18.88
C GLU A 324 -4.07 -14.22 18.68
N ASP A 325 -5.00 -15.15 18.90
CA ASP A 325 -4.78 -16.59 18.75
C ASP A 325 -4.18 -16.94 17.37
N PRO A 326 -3.11 -17.75 17.31
CA PRO A 326 -2.50 -18.20 16.06
C PRO A 326 -3.49 -18.79 15.04
N GLY A 327 -4.58 -19.44 15.51
CA GLY A 327 -5.59 -20.06 14.65
C GLY A 327 -6.44 -19.07 13.84
N VAL A 328 -6.57 -17.82 14.29
CA VAL A 328 -7.35 -16.77 13.61
C VAL A 328 -6.48 -15.63 13.08
N ARG A 329 -5.23 -15.54 13.53
CA ARG A 329 -4.30 -14.42 13.25
C ARG A 329 -4.16 -14.12 11.76
N THR A 330 -3.94 -15.12 10.92
CA THR A 330 -3.76 -14.94 9.48
C THR A 330 -4.99 -14.29 8.85
N ARG A 331 -6.19 -14.74 9.24
CA ARG A 331 -7.46 -14.21 8.73
C ARG A 331 -7.73 -12.79 9.22
N LEU A 332 -7.42 -12.49 10.49
CA LEU A 332 -7.50 -11.14 11.04
C LEU A 332 -6.53 -10.18 10.33
N MET A 333 -5.32 -10.63 10.03
CA MET A 333 -4.35 -9.82 9.28
C MET A 333 -4.79 -9.60 7.83
N ALA A 334 -5.46 -10.56 7.20
CA ALA A 334 -6.05 -10.37 5.87
C ALA A 334 -7.15 -9.29 5.89
N LEU A 335 -8.02 -9.30 6.90
CA LEU A 335 -9.03 -8.26 7.10
C LEU A 335 -8.40 -6.88 7.36
N TYR A 336 -7.39 -6.83 8.23
CA TYR A 336 -6.64 -5.60 8.53
C TYR A 336 -6.05 -4.97 7.25
N VAL A 337 -5.34 -5.78 6.45
CA VAL A 337 -4.73 -5.35 5.19
C VAL A 337 -5.80 -5.00 4.15
N GLY A 338 -6.90 -5.75 4.10
CA GLY A 338 -8.05 -5.45 3.26
C GLY A 338 -8.65 -4.07 3.58
N MET A 339 -8.85 -3.76 4.87
CA MET A 339 -9.32 -2.44 5.31
C MET A 339 -8.32 -1.33 4.99
N MET A 340 -7.02 -1.59 5.14
CA MET A 340 -5.96 -0.66 4.75
C MET A 340 -6.09 -0.27 3.27
N PHE A 341 -6.16 -1.24 2.37
CA PHE A 341 -6.26 -0.96 0.94
C PHE A 341 -7.61 -0.40 0.50
N MET A 342 -8.70 -0.80 1.15
CA MET A 342 -10.00 -0.16 0.94
C MET A 342 -9.94 1.32 1.32
N GLY A 343 -9.29 1.65 2.45
CA GLY A 343 -8.98 3.03 2.83
C GLY A 343 -8.16 3.75 1.77
N GLY A 344 -7.12 3.11 1.21
CA GLY A 344 -6.32 3.65 0.11
C GLY A 344 -7.16 4.00 -1.13
N GLY A 345 -8.10 3.13 -1.50
CA GLY A 345 -9.04 3.37 -2.59
C GLY A 345 -9.93 4.59 -2.34
N LEU A 346 -10.53 4.66 -1.16
CA LEU A 346 -11.34 5.81 -0.74
C LEU A 346 -10.50 7.10 -0.68
N GLY A 347 -9.28 7.02 -0.13
CA GLY A 347 -8.36 8.15 -0.06
C GLY A 347 -7.94 8.69 -1.43
N SER A 348 -7.78 7.80 -2.41
CA SER A 348 -7.53 8.20 -3.79
C SER A 348 -8.68 9.02 -4.37
N TRP A 349 -9.92 8.51 -4.26
CA TRP A 349 -11.11 9.18 -4.77
C TRP A 349 -11.39 10.48 -4.01
N TRP A 350 -11.43 10.43 -2.67
CA TRP A 350 -11.68 11.63 -1.85
C TRP A 350 -10.60 12.69 -2.01
N GLY A 351 -9.32 12.26 -2.11
CA GLY A 351 -8.20 13.18 -2.27
C GLY A 351 -8.24 13.95 -3.58
N THR A 352 -8.44 13.26 -4.69
CA THR A 352 -8.54 13.91 -6.01
C THR A 352 -9.81 14.76 -6.13
N LEU A 353 -10.93 14.31 -5.54
CA LEU A 353 -12.17 15.11 -5.49
C LEU A 353 -11.98 16.37 -4.64
N ALA A 354 -11.39 16.26 -3.45
CA ALA A 354 -11.14 17.41 -2.56
C ALA A 354 -10.19 18.43 -3.22
N TYR A 355 -9.19 17.94 -3.96
CA TYR A 355 -8.29 18.79 -4.73
C TYR A 355 -9.03 19.50 -5.88
N ALA A 356 -9.86 18.78 -6.63
CA ALA A 356 -10.65 19.35 -7.72
C ALA A 356 -11.66 20.41 -7.26
N LEU A 357 -12.25 20.26 -6.05
CA LEU A 357 -13.24 21.18 -5.50
C LEU A 357 -12.63 22.39 -4.78
N GLY A 358 -11.51 22.22 -4.10
CA GLY A 358 -10.95 23.24 -3.20
C GLY A 358 -9.44 23.44 -3.32
N GLY A 359 -8.80 22.87 -4.35
CA GLY A 359 -7.36 22.97 -4.56
C GLY A 359 -6.55 22.44 -3.36
N TRP A 360 -5.40 23.07 -3.11
CA TRP A 360 -4.52 22.67 -2.00
C TRP A 360 -5.19 22.80 -0.62
N SER A 361 -5.98 23.84 -0.40
CA SER A 361 -6.71 24.01 0.87
C SER A 361 -7.79 22.95 1.08
N GLY A 362 -8.48 22.54 0.01
CA GLY A 362 -9.48 21.48 0.06
C GLY A 362 -8.88 20.14 0.47
N ILE A 363 -7.72 19.77 -0.07
CA ILE A 363 -7.04 18.55 0.33
C ILE A 363 -6.55 18.60 1.79
N VAL A 364 -5.95 19.70 2.22
CA VAL A 364 -5.49 19.81 3.60
C VAL A 364 -6.66 19.71 4.59
N ALA A 365 -7.81 20.29 4.27
CA ALA A 365 -9.03 20.14 5.07
C ALA A 365 -9.48 18.67 5.17
N LEU A 366 -9.49 17.94 4.06
CA LEU A 366 -9.79 16.50 4.06
C LEU A 366 -8.80 15.72 4.94
N LEU A 367 -7.50 15.97 4.78
CA LEU A 367 -6.46 15.29 5.56
C LEU A 367 -6.61 15.56 7.07
N MET A 368 -6.97 16.79 7.45
CA MET A 368 -7.25 17.15 8.84
C MET A 368 -8.48 16.43 9.41
N ILE A 369 -9.55 16.28 8.62
CA ILE A 369 -10.75 15.50 9.02
C ILE A 369 -10.39 14.02 9.23
N LEU A 370 -9.63 13.42 8.31
CA LEU A 370 -9.16 12.04 8.44
C LEU A 370 -8.27 11.87 9.68
N SER A 371 -7.35 12.80 9.92
CA SER A 371 -6.48 12.79 11.10
C SER A 371 -7.26 12.95 12.40
N ALA A 372 -8.26 13.84 12.45
CA ALA A 372 -9.15 13.99 13.62
C ALA A 372 -9.92 12.68 13.91
N SER A 373 -10.37 11.99 12.86
CA SER A 373 -11.03 10.68 12.99
C SER A 373 -10.06 9.63 13.54
N ILE A 374 -8.81 9.60 13.07
CA ILE A 374 -7.74 8.72 13.58
C ILE A 374 -7.47 9.01 15.06
N CYS A 375 -7.35 10.30 15.44
CA CYS A 375 -7.15 10.72 16.82
C CYS A 375 -8.31 10.24 17.73
N PHE A 376 -9.55 10.46 17.30
CA PHE A 376 -10.73 10.06 18.05
C PHE A 376 -10.81 8.56 18.28
N LEU A 377 -10.61 7.77 17.23
CA LEU A 377 -10.64 6.30 17.33
C LEU A 377 -9.49 5.77 18.18
N SER A 378 -8.28 6.34 18.05
CA SER A 378 -7.12 5.95 18.84
C SER A 378 -7.29 6.30 20.32
N TRP A 379 -7.92 7.44 20.63
CA TRP A 379 -8.25 7.82 21.98
C TRP A 379 -9.28 6.88 22.63
N GLN A 380 -10.29 6.47 21.88
CA GLN A 380 -11.26 5.48 22.38
C GLN A 380 -10.60 4.13 22.70
N GLU A 381 -9.63 3.68 21.86
CA GLU A 381 -8.88 2.43 22.11
C GLU A 381 -8.00 2.54 23.36
N ALA A 382 -7.27 3.65 23.51
CA ALA A 382 -6.41 3.87 24.67
C ALA A 382 -7.19 3.90 25.99
N ARG A 383 -8.45 4.36 25.99
CA ARG A 383 -9.34 4.32 27.17
C ARG A 383 -9.92 2.93 27.44
N GLY A 384 -10.29 2.19 26.40
CA GLY A 384 -10.88 0.85 26.54
C GLY A 384 -9.88 -0.24 26.94
N GLY A 385 -8.57 0.04 26.89
CA GLY A 385 -7.51 -0.86 27.36
C GLY A 385 -7.16 -0.69 28.85
N ILE A 386 -7.80 0.27 29.54
CA ILE A 386 -7.57 0.53 30.98
C ILE A 386 -8.62 -0.21 31.85
N ASN A 387 -9.67 -0.77 31.24
CA ASN A 387 -10.67 -1.63 31.88
C ASN A 387 -10.44 -3.08 31.45
#